data_2944bf774452890c8cdf89fab869eed8
#
_entry.id   2944bf774452890c8cdf89fab869eed8
#
_cell.length_a   1.000
_cell.length_b   1.000
_cell.length_c   1.000
_cell.angle_alpha   90.00
_cell.angle_beta   90.00
_cell.angle_gamma   90.00
#
_symmetry.space_group_name_H-M   'P 1'
#
loop_
_entity.id
_entity.type
_entity.pdbx_description
1 polymer ?
#
loop_
_entity_poly.entity_id
_entity_poly.type
_entity_poly.pdbx_seq_one_letter_code
_entity_poly.pdbx_strand_id
1 'polypeptide(L)'
;AGKTTFIRKYAKYLMDSGKNIGILENDFGAVNIDMMLLQDALGHQCDLEMITGGGDQQTHQRRFKTKLISMGMLKYDYLLVEPSGIYEVDEFFDVLHEEPLENWYEIGHVYTIVNAKLEQNLSKSSRYLLASQIAHASCILLSHYDEALQEEIQQTKQLLQKSLQEIQCSRILQDYDFYTHWNHWNDEDFQWMMSKQIIFYDYVKYDMDYQKAYTSLYFMNTHLNQESLKRTVQYLFNDTRCGDVF
;
A
#
# COMPACT_ATOMS: atom_id res chain seq x y z
N ALA A 1 -1.65 6.77 -4.45
CA ALA A 1 -0.24 6.78 -4.84
C ALA A 1 0.12 5.67 -5.84
N GLY A 2 -0.83 5.06 -6.54
CA GLY A 2 -0.55 4.08 -7.61
C GLY A 2 -0.60 2.60 -7.20
N LYS A 3 -1.02 2.24 -6.00
CA LYS A 3 -1.15 0.84 -5.55
C LYS A 3 -2.03 0.02 -6.49
N THR A 4 -3.26 0.44 -6.73
CA THR A 4 -4.21 -0.22 -7.65
C THR A 4 -3.65 -0.36 -9.06
N THR A 5 -2.92 0.67 -9.56
CA THR A 5 -2.24 0.62 -10.86
C THR A 5 -1.18 -0.47 -10.91
N PHE A 6 -0.40 -0.62 -9.84
CA PHE A 6 0.62 -1.65 -9.72
C PHE A 6 -0.02 -3.04 -9.65
N ILE A 7 -0.98 -3.25 -8.74
CA ILE A 7 -1.66 -4.53 -8.57
C ILE A 7 -2.27 -5.01 -9.89
N ARG A 8 -2.95 -4.13 -10.62
CA ARG A 8 -3.53 -4.47 -11.92
C ARG A 8 -2.49 -4.97 -12.92
N LYS A 9 -1.34 -4.30 -13.02
CA LYS A 9 -0.27 -4.69 -13.93
C LYS A 9 0.40 -5.99 -13.49
N TYR A 10 0.67 -6.12 -12.20
CA TYR A 10 1.31 -7.30 -11.63
C TYR A 10 0.42 -8.54 -11.71
N ALA A 11 -0.86 -8.39 -11.37
CA ALA A 11 -1.86 -9.44 -11.52
C ALA A 11 -1.95 -9.93 -12.96
N LYS A 12 -2.01 -8.99 -13.93
CA LYS A 12 -2.03 -9.34 -15.34
C LYS A 12 -0.78 -10.13 -15.74
N TYR A 13 0.41 -9.71 -15.35
CA TYR A 13 1.67 -10.43 -15.62
C TYR A 13 1.64 -11.85 -15.05
N LEU A 14 1.17 -12.04 -13.81
CA LEU A 14 1.06 -13.36 -13.19
C LEU A 14 0.06 -14.26 -13.93
N MET A 15 -1.10 -13.73 -14.32
CA MET A 15 -2.11 -14.49 -15.09
C MET A 15 -1.59 -14.85 -16.49
N ASP A 16 -0.95 -13.93 -17.19
CA ASP A 16 -0.33 -14.18 -18.50
C ASP A 16 0.78 -15.24 -18.39
N SER A 17 1.41 -15.37 -17.22
CA SER A 17 2.36 -16.44 -16.88
C SER A 17 1.69 -17.74 -16.43
N GLY A 18 0.37 -17.86 -16.53
CA GLY A 18 -0.40 -19.06 -16.22
C GLY A 18 -0.62 -19.31 -14.73
N LYS A 19 -0.49 -18.29 -13.89
CA LYS A 19 -0.70 -18.39 -12.44
C LYS A 19 -2.14 -18.18 -12.06
N ASN A 20 -2.61 -18.97 -11.10
CA ASN A 20 -3.91 -18.78 -10.44
C ASN A 20 -3.73 -17.78 -9.31
N ILE A 21 -4.45 -16.65 -9.34
CA ILE A 21 -4.26 -15.57 -8.38
C ILE A 21 -5.55 -15.17 -7.68
N GLY A 22 -5.42 -14.75 -6.43
CA GLY A 22 -6.44 -14.03 -5.70
C GLY A 22 -5.94 -12.62 -5.35
N ILE A 23 -6.85 -11.68 -5.23
CA ILE A 23 -6.57 -10.32 -4.74
C ILE A 23 -7.46 -10.07 -3.53
N LEU A 24 -6.86 -9.60 -2.45
CA LEU A 24 -7.54 -9.20 -1.23
C LEU A 24 -7.27 -7.74 -0.96
N GLU A 25 -8.30 -6.92 -1.12
CA GLU A 25 -8.28 -5.53 -0.70
C GLU A 25 -8.71 -5.39 0.76
N ASN A 26 -7.89 -4.74 1.53
CA ASN A 26 -8.11 -4.49 2.94
C ASN A 26 -8.18 -2.98 3.19
N ASP A 27 -9.37 -2.40 2.98
CA ASP A 27 -9.60 -0.97 3.12
C ASP A 27 -10.51 -0.64 4.32
N PHE A 28 -10.15 0.43 5.02
CA PHE A 28 -10.99 1.02 6.07
C PHE A 28 -12.15 1.88 5.52
N GLY A 29 -12.17 2.12 4.21
CA GLY A 29 -13.20 2.94 3.56
C GLY A 29 -14.57 2.28 3.48
N ALA A 30 -15.62 3.11 3.49
CA ALA A 30 -17.00 2.63 3.31
C ALA A 30 -17.35 2.32 1.85
N VAL A 31 -16.58 2.84 0.89
CA VAL A 31 -16.75 2.65 -0.55
C VAL A 31 -15.40 2.37 -1.18
N ASN A 32 -15.26 1.19 -1.77
CA ASN A 32 -14.03 0.82 -2.43
C ASN A 32 -14.15 1.04 -3.96
N ILE A 33 -13.56 2.14 -4.42
CA ILE A 33 -13.50 2.48 -5.85
C ILE A 33 -12.43 1.63 -6.55
N ASP A 34 -11.36 1.30 -5.85
CA ASP A 34 -10.23 0.54 -6.39
C ASP A 34 -10.65 -0.86 -6.81
N MET A 35 -11.53 -1.52 -6.03
CA MET A 35 -12.09 -2.82 -6.37
C MET A 35 -12.87 -2.79 -7.69
N MET A 36 -13.68 -1.77 -7.93
CA MET A 36 -14.41 -1.64 -9.20
C MET A 36 -13.46 -1.52 -10.38
N LEU A 37 -12.38 -0.72 -10.22
CA LEU A 37 -11.36 -0.54 -11.27
C LEU A 37 -10.56 -1.82 -11.53
N LEU A 38 -10.31 -2.62 -10.49
CA LEU A 38 -9.64 -3.92 -10.63
C LEU A 38 -10.55 -4.93 -11.32
N GLN A 39 -11.81 -5.04 -10.92
CA GLN A 39 -12.77 -5.96 -11.49
C GLN A 39 -13.00 -5.71 -12.98
N ASP A 40 -13.14 -4.44 -13.38
CA ASP A 40 -13.28 -4.06 -14.78
C ASP A 40 -12.03 -4.41 -15.61
N ALA A 41 -10.85 -4.32 -15.00
CA ALA A 41 -9.57 -4.52 -15.69
C ALA A 41 -9.16 -6.01 -15.80
N LEU A 42 -9.48 -6.83 -14.80
CA LEU A 42 -9.04 -8.22 -14.70
C LEU A 42 -10.15 -9.22 -15.12
N GLY A 43 -11.40 -8.75 -15.18
CA GLY A 43 -12.53 -9.58 -15.55
C GLY A 43 -12.76 -10.73 -14.56
N HIS A 44 -13.19 -11.90 -15.08
CA HIS A 44 -13.50 -13.10 -14.28
C HIS A 44 -12.31 -14.06 -14.11
N GLN A 45 -11.10 -13.65 -14.48
CA GLN A 45 -9.90 -14.52 -14.42
C GLN A 45 -9.18 -14.47 -13.08
N CYS A 46 -9.62 -13.60 -12.18
CA CYS A 46 -9.01 -13.38 -10.88
C CYS A 46 -10.12 -13.28 -9.83
N ASP A 47 -9.97 -14.00 -8.73
CA ASP A 47 -10.87 -13.86 -7.61
C ASP A 47 -10.48 -12.58 -6.82
N LEU A 48 -11.46 -11.71 -6.71
CA LEU A 48 -11.29 -10.42 -6.03
C LEU A 48 -12.19 -10.40 -4.78
N GLU A 49 -11.55 -10.26 -3.62
CA GLU A 49 -12.21 -10.23 -2.34
C GLU A 49 -11.88 -8.94 -1.57
N MET A 50 -12.77 -8.52 -0.70
CA MET A 50 -12.65 -7.27 0.02
C MET A 50 -12.95 -7.43 1.50
N ILE A 51 -12.21 -6.68 2.33
CA ILE A 51 -12.56 -6.46 3.71
C ILE A 51 -12.95 -4.99 3.85
N THR A 52 -14.23 -4.76 4.10
CA THR A 52 -14.73 -3.42 4.36
C THR A 52 -14.58 -3.06 5.83
N GLY A 53 -14.21 -1.82 6.09
CA GLY A 53 -14.02 -1.27 7.41
C GLY A 53 -15.29 -1.17 8.23
N GLY A 54 -15.14 -0.81 9.47
CA GLY A 54 -16.15 -0.65 10.50
C GLY A 54 -15.89 -1.58 11.68
N GLY A 55 -15.60 -1.02 12.81
CA GLY A 55 -15.25 -1.71 14.04
C GLY A 55 -13.87 -1.29 14.55
N ASP A 56 -13.50 -1.86 15.69
CA ASP A 56 -12.17 -1.70 16.25
C ASP A 56 -11.11 -2.52 15.50
N GLN A 57 -9.86 -2.25 15.80
CA GLN A 57 -8.70 -2.93 15.23
C GLN A 57 -8.79 -4.46 15.37
N GLN A 58 -9.24 -4.97 16.52
CA GLN A 58 -9.36 -6.41 16.76
C GLN A 58 -10.42 -7.06 15.86
N THR A 59 -11.56 -6.38 15.67
CA THR A 59 -12.61 -6.85 14.76
C THR A 59 -12.10 -6.91 13.32
N HIS A 60 -11.30 -5.92 12.90
CA HIS A 60 -10.71 -5.86 11.58
C HIS A 60 -9.68 -6.99 11.38
N GLN A 61 -8.79 -7.24 12.33
CA GLN A 61 -7.84 -8.35 12.29
C GLN A 61 -8.53 -9.71 12.20
N ARG A 62 -9.63 -9.93 12.95
CA ARG A 62 -10.41 -11.18 12.88
C ARG A 62 -11.04 -11.37 11.50
N ARG A 63 -11.61 -10.32 10.90
CA ARG A 63 -12.18 -10.39 9.54
C ARG A 63 -11.10 -10.71 8.53
N PHE A 64 -9.94 -10.07 8.67
CA PHE A 64 -8.77 -10.31 7.81
C PHE A 64 -8.32 -11.76 7.90
N LYS A 65 -8.10 -12.30 9.11
CA LYS A 65 -7.77 -13.71 9.33
C LYS A 65 -8.81 -14.65 8.72
N THR A 66 -10.10 -14.40 8.94
CA THR A 66 -11.17 -15.24 8.41
C THR A 66 -11.17 -15.24 6.88
N LYS A 67 -10.93 -14.09 6.26
CA LYS A 67 -10.86 -13.98 4.80
C LYS A 67 -9.63 -14.72 4.24
N LEU A 68 -8.47 -14.58 4.87
CA LEU A 68 -7.27 -15.34 4.50
C LEU A 68 -7.50 -16.86 4.59
N ILE A 69 -8.18 -17.33 5.64
CA ILE A 69 -8.54 -18.75 5.77
C ILE A 69 -9.42 -19.19 4.59
N SER A 70 -10.46 -18.42 4.24
CA SER A 70 -11.35 -18.77 3.13
C SER A 70 -10.61 -18.78 1.78
N MET A 71 -9.74 -17.81 1.55
CA MET A 71 -8.95 -17.71 0.32
C MET A 71 -7.87 -18.80 0.23
N GLY A 72 -7.25 -19.17 1.35
CA GLY A 72 -6.27 -20.28 1.39
C GLY A 72 -6.84 -21.62 0.99
N MET A 73 -8.14 -21.85 1.21
CA MET A 73 -8.83 -23.06 0.75
C MET A 73 -8.94 -23.14 -0.78
N LEU A 74 -8.86 -22.03 -1.49
CA LEU A 74 -8.94 -21.95 -2.95
C LEU A 74 -7.60 -22.25 -3.65
N LYS A 75 -6.50 -22.34 -2.90
CA LYS A 75 -5.17 -22.77 -3.36
C LYS A 75 -4.64 -21.93 -4.52
N TYR A 76 -4.63 -20.61 -4.37
CA TYR A 76 -3.97 -19.73 -5.32
C TYR A 76 -2.46 -19.94 -5.34
N ASP A 77 -1.83 -19.77 -6.52
CA ASP A 77 -0.37 -19.67 -6.64
C ASP A 77 0.15 -18.40 -5.95
N TYR A 78 -0.62 -17.30 -6.08
CA TYR A 78 -0.33 -16.01 -5.45
C TYR A 78 -1.60 -15.38 -4.89
N LEU A 79 -1.49 -14.86 -3.68
CA LEU A 79 -2.47 -13.97 -3.08
C LEU A 79 -1.86 -12.58 -2.98
N LEU A 80 -2.40 -11.64 -3.75
CA LEU A 80 -2.00 -10.23 -3.68
C LEU A 80 -2.87 -9.53 -2.65
N VAL A 81 -2.25 -8.93 -1.66
CA VAL A 81 -2.97 -8.19 -0.61
C VAL A 81 -2.64 -6.72 -0.71
N GLU A 82 -3.66 -5.88 -0.87
CA GLU A 82 -3.55 -4.43 -0.80
C GLU A 82 -4.04 -3.95 0.57
N PRO A 83 -3.17 -3.66 1.52
CA PRO A 83 -3.59 -3.05 2.77
C PRO A 83 -3.90 -1.56 2.58
N SER A 84 -4.75 -1.02 3.45
CA SER A 84 -4.94 0.43 3.55
C SER A 84 -3.60 1.14 3.76
N GLY A 85 -3.48 2.34 3.19
CA GLY A 85 -2.25 3.14 3.32
C GLY A 85 -1.90 3.57 4.74
N ILE A 86 -2.81 3.40 5.70
CA ILE A 86 -2.62 3.68 7.13
C ILE A 86 -2.38 2.42 7.97
N TYR A 87 -2.08 1.29 7.34
CA TYR A 87 -1.90 0.00 8.01
C TYR A 87 -0.42 -0.26 8.31
N GLU A 88 -0.12 -0.78 9.50
CA GLU A 88 1.21 -1.27 9.83
C GLU A 88 1.43 -2.67 9.25
N VAL A 89 2.55 -2.84 8.57
CA VAL A 89 2.89 -4.11 7.89
C VAL A 89 3.08 -5.25 8.89
N ASP A 90 3.59 -4.96 10.07
CA ASP A 90 3.81 -5.98 11.12
C ASP A 90 2.52 -6.63 11.60
N GLU A 91 1.43 -5.87 11.73
CA GLU A 91 0.12 -6.43 12.11
C GLU A 91 -0.37 -7.47 11.09
N PHE A 92 0.02 -7.27 9.83
CA PHE A 92 -0.26 -8.22 8.76
C PHE A 92 0.57 -9.51 8.95
N PHE A 93 1.86 -9.37 9.24
CA PHE A 93 2.73 -10.51 9.45
C PHE A 93 2.32 -11.30 10.69
N ASP A 94 1.95 -10.63 11.77
CA ASP A 94 1.48 -11.28 13.00
C ASP A 94 0.28 -12.20 12.72
N VAL A 95 -0.68 -11.78 11.89
CA VAL A 95 -1.82 -12.61 11.50
C VAL A 95 -1.38 -13.82 10.67
N LEU A 96 -0.40 -13.67 9.77
CA LEU A 96 0.09 -14.78 8.95
C LEU A 96 0.85 -15.85 9.77
N HIS A 97 1.44 -15.47 10.90
CA HIS A 97 2.12 -16.42 11.81
C HIS A 97 1.16 -17.17 12.75
N GLU A 98 -0.16 -16.88 12.69
CA GLU A 98 -1.16 -17.62 13.45
C GLU A 98 -1.64 -18.88 12.71
N GLU A 99 -1.89 -19.99 13.45
CA GLU A 99 -2.54 -21.17 12.88
C GLU A 99 -3.95 -20.85 12.34
N PRO A 100 -4.36 -21.43 11.20
CA PRO A 100 -3.62 -22.35 10.32
C PRO A 100 -2.79 -21.64 9.23
N LEU A 101 -2.75 -20.31 9.19
CA LEU A 101 -2.22 -19.50 8.09
C LEU A 101 -0.72 -19.71 7.88
N GLU A 102 0.05 -19.89 8.96
CA GLU A 102 1.50 -20.15 8.89
C GLU A 102 1.88 -21.38 8.06
N ASN A 103 0.95 -22.35 7.96
CA ASN A 103 1.14 -23.57 7.19
C ASN A 103 0.61 -23.45 5.74
N TRP A 104 -0.15 -22.40 5.44
CA TRP A 104 -0.83 -22.24 4.15
C TRP A 104 -0.23 -21.15 3.28
N TYR A 105 0.44 -20.19 3.89
CA TYR A 105 0.99 -19.03 3.23
C TYR A 105 2.47 -18.88 3.49
N GLU A 106 3.18 -18.45 2.47
CA GLU A 106 4.55 -17.97 2.53
C GLU A 106 4.57 -16.51 2.11
N ILE A 107 5.28 -15.68 2.86
CA ILE A 107 5.44 -14.26 2.51
C ILE A 107 6.45 -14.17 1.36
N GLY A 108 5.96 -13.91 0.15
CA GLY A 108 6.81 -13.80 -1.03
C GLY A 108 7.52 -12.46 -1.10
N HIS A 109 6.76 -11.39 -1.29
CA HIS A 109 7.30 -10.06 -1.52
C HIS A 109 6.46 -8.98 -0.84
N VAL A 110 7.12 -7.93 -0.40
CA VAL A 110 6.49 -6.69 0.08
C VAL A 110 6.91 -5.56 -0.85
N TYR A 111 5.95 -4.99 -1.55
CA TYR A 111 6.16 -3.86 -2.44
C TYR A 111 5.59 -2.59 -1.82
N THR A 112 6.44 -1.60 -1.60
CA THR A 112 5.99 -0.30 -1.09
C THR A 112 6.01 0.74 -2.20
N ILE A 113 4.90 1.41 -2.41
CA ILE A 113 4.75 2.42 -3.46
C ILE A 113 4.83 3.80 -2.83
N VAL A 114 5.82 4.58 -3.24
CA VAL A 114 6.09 5.93 -2.74
C VAL A 114 6.02 6.92 -3.89
N ASN A 115 5.42 8.09 -3.66
CA ASN A 115 5.47 9.18 -4.63
C ASN A 115 6.91 9.73 -4.71
N ALA A 116 7.48 9.82 -5.91
CA ALA A 116 8.82 10.38 -6.11
C ALA A 116 8.92 11.86 -5.69
N LYS A 117 7.79 12.57 -5.62
CA LYS A 117 7.64 13.94 -5.12
C LYS A 117 7.02 13.92 -3.71
N LEU A 118 7.55 13.13 -2.80
CA LEU A 118 7.02 13.03 -1.46
C LEU A 118 7.18 14.36 -0.72
N GLU A 119 6.12 14.79 -0.06
CA GLU A 119 6.16 15.99 0.76
C GLU A 119 7.18 15.86 1.90
N GLN A 120 7.98 16.92 2.09
CA GLN A 120 9.08 16.87 3.07
C GLN A 120 8.63 17.14 4.51
N ASN A 121 7.48 17.81 4.69
CA ASN A 121 6.97 18.23 6.00
C ASN A 121 5.95 17.22 6.58
N LEU A 122 6.25 15.93 6.49
CA LEU A 122 5.39 14.90 7.06
C LEU A 122 5.32 14.99 8.59
N SER A 123 4.12 14.71 9.13
CA SER A 123 3.93 14.56 10.56
C SER A 123 4.79 13.43 11.14
N LYS A 124 5.01 13.41 12.44
CA LYS A 124 5.74 12.31 13.11
C LYS A 124 5.03 10.97 12.85
N SER A 125 3.70 10.96 12.89
CA SER A 125 2.89 9.79 12.64
C SER A 125 3.04 9.27 11.20
N SER A 126 3.01 10.19 10.23
CA SER A 126 3.17 9.83 8.82
C SER A 126 4.58 9.30 8.52
N ARG A 127 5.63 9.87 9.15
CA ARG A 127 7.00 9.36 9.00
C ARG A 127 7.17 7.98 9.64
N TYR A 128 6.57 7.76 10.81
CA TYR A 128 6.59 6.45 11.46
C TYR A 128 5.93 5.38 10.57
N LEU A 129 4.72 5.66 10.08
CA LEU A 129 3.98 4.75 9.21
C LEU A 129 4.75 4.48 7.92
N LEU A 130 5.29 5.51 7.28
CA LEU A 130 6.14 5.39 6.10
C LEU A 130 7.34 4.49 6.38
N ALA A 131 8.02 4.69 7.51
CA ALA A 131 9.17 3.90 7.91
C ALA A 131 8.82 2.43 8.15
N SER A 132 7.71 2.14 8.84
CA SER A 132 7.24 0.76 9.05
C SER A 132 6.93 0.05 7.73
N GLN A 133 6.32 0.76 6.77
CA GLN A 133 5.98 0.20 5.47
C GLN A 133 7.19 -0.06 4.56
N ILE A 134 8.29 0.69 4.72
CA ILE A 134 9.50 0.48 3.93
C ILE A 134 10.54 -0.41 4.63
N ALA A 135 10.41 -0.63 5.93
CA ALA A 135 11.37 -1.41 6.70
C ALA A 135 11.59 -2.81 6.09
N HIS A 136 10.53 -3.49 5.70
CA HIS A 136 10.56 -4.85 5.15
C HIS A 136 10.35 -4.91 3.63
N ALA A 137 10.26 -3.77 2.93
CA ALA A 137 9.98 -3.76 1.51
C ALA A 137 11.07 -4.51 0.72
N SER A 138 10.67 -5.51 -0.06
CA SER A 138 11.56 -6.17 -1.02
C SER A 138 11.98 -5.20 -2.12
N CYS A 139 11.07 -4.28 -2.49
CA CYS A 139 11.31 -3.25 -3.47
C CYS A 139 10.44 -2.02 -3.17
N ILE A 140 11.01 -0.84 -3.32
CA ILE A 140 10.32 0.45 -3.21
C ILE A 140 10.08 0.99 -4.62
N LEU A 141 8.80 1.10 -5.01
CA LEU A 141 8.42 1.58 -6.33
C LEU A 141 8.13 3.09 -6.27
N LEU A 142 8.89 3.87 -7.03
CA LEU A 142 8.70 5.32 -7.09
C LEU A 142 7.68 5.68 -8.17
N SER A 143 6.43 5.96 -7.76
CA SER A 143 5.41 6.49 -8.65
C SER A 143 5.70 7.95 -9.02
N HIS A 144 5.19 8.40 -10.17
CA HIS A 144 5.43 9.75 -10.70
C HIS A 144 6.93 10.09 -10.89
N TYR A 145 7.78 9.09 -11.06
CA TYR A 145 9.23 9.28 -11.22
C TYR A 145 9.57 10.14 -12.43
N ASP A 146 8.91 9.90 -13.57
CA ASP A 146 9.17 10.64 -14.82
C ASP A 146 8.72 12.10 -14.77
N GLU A 147 7.88 12.45 -13.81
CA GLU A 147 7.38 13.81 -13.60
C GLU A 147 8.18 14.57 -12.51
N ALA A 148 9.04 13.86 -11.79
CA ALA A 148 9.80 14.42 -10.68
C ALA A 148 11.15 14.98 -11.13
N LEU A 149 11.57 16.06 -10.51
CA LEU A 149 12.93 16.57 -10.66
C LEU A 149 13.92 15.68 -9.89
N GLN A 150 15.16 15.61 -10.35
CA GLN A 150 16.19 14.81 -9.69
C GLN A 150 16.40 15.22 -8.22
N GLU A 151 16.24 16.50 -7.93
CA GLU A 151 16.31 17.01 -6.57
C GLU A 151 15.16 16.49 -5.68
N GLU A 152 13.92 16.46 -6.18
CA GLU A 152 12.74 15.93 -5.48
C GLU A 152 12.92 14.43 -5.18
N ILE A 153 13.44 13.68 -6.15
CA ILE A 153 13.75 12.24 -5.99
C ILE A 153 14.78 12.03 -4.88
N GLN A 154 15.85 12.82 -4.88
CA GLN A 154 16.90 12.73 -3.85
C GLN A 154 16.36 13.12 -2.47
N GLN A 155 15.57 14.17 -2.38
CA GLN A 155 14.91 14.58 -1.14
C GLN A 155 13.98 13.48 -0.63
N THR A 156 13.21 12.84 -1.50
CA THR A 156 12.37 11.69 -1.15
C THR A 156 13.20 10.54 -0.60
N LYS A 157 14.25 10.11 -1.30
CA LYS A 157 15.14 9.04 -0.81
C LYS A 157 15.78 9.36 0.54
N GLN A 158 16.20 10.61 0.74
CA GLN A 158 16.77 11.07 2.02
C GLN A 158 15.72 11.04 3.14
N LEU A 159 14.48 11.47 2.86
CA LEU A 159 13.39 11.42 3.82
C LEU A 159 13.06 9.98 4.23
N LEU A 160 13.02 9.04 3.27
CA LEU A 160 12.81 7.62 3.56
C LEU A 160 13.89 7.07 4.49
N GLN A 161 15.18 7.34 4.18
CA GLN A 161 16.29 6.90 5.02
C GLN A 161 16.24 7.53 6.42
N LYS A 162 15.93 8.81 6.51
CA LYS A 162 15.77 9.52 7.80
C LYS A 162 14.63 8.93 8.62
N SER A 163 13.49 8.60 7.98
CA SER A 163 12.35 7.99 8.67
C SER A 163 12.69 6.62 9.26
N LEU A 164 13.49 5.79 8.55
CA LEU A 164 14.00 4.52 9.09
C LEU A 164 14.91 4.75 10.32
N GLN A 165 15.77 5.77 10.28
CA GLN A 165 16.63 6.12 11.41
C GLN A 165 15.81 6.58 12.63
N GLU A 166 14.73 7.33 12.42
CA GLU A 166 13.85 7.80 13.50
C GLU A 166 13.21 6.64 14.27
N ILE A 167 12.95 5.50 13.62
CA ILE A 167 12.45 4.29 14.27
C ILE A 167 13.56 3.30 14.67
N GLN A 168 14.80 3.72 14.61
CA GLN A 168 15.99 2.91 14.93
C GLN A 168 16.11 1.64 14.08
N CYS A 169 15.59 1.66 12.86
CA CYS A 169 15.75 0.55 11.91
C CYS A 169 17.17 0.55 11.34
N SER A 170 17.81 -0.63 11.32
CA SER A 170 19.18 -0.78 10.81
C SER A 170 19.27 -0.82 9.28
N ARG A 171 18.15 -0.79 8.57
CA ARG A 171 18.11 -0.81 7.11
C ARG A 171 18.76 0.43 6.52
N ILE A 172 19.68 0.22 5.56
CA ILE A 172 20.31 1.27 4.76
C ILE A 172 19.82 1.09 3.32
N LEU A 173 19.06 2.07 2.83
CA LEU A 173 18.52 2.06 1.47
C LEU A 173 19.63 2.30 0.45
N GLN A 174 19.61 1.50 -0.62
CA GLN A 174 20.51 1.59 -1.75
C GLN A 174 19.72 1.85 -3.04
N ASP A 175 20.39 2.28 -4.11
CA ASP A 175 19.71 2.54 -5.38
C ASP A 175 19.01 1.30 -5.94
N TYR A 176 19.54 0.11 -5.70
CA TYR A 176 18.92 -1.15 -6.14
C TYR A 176 17.66 -1.56 -5.33
N ASP A 177 17.32 -0.86 -4.24
CA ASP A 177 16.05 -1.05 -3.52
C ASP A 177 14.89 -0.35 -4.24
N PHE A 178 15.19 0.57 -5.16
CA PHE A 178 14.20 1.38 -5.84
C PHE A 178 13.94 0.90 -7.27
N TYR A 179 12.66 0.83 -7.62
CA TYR A 179 12.21 0.70 -8.99
C TYR A 179 11.67 2.04 -9.50
N THR A 180 12.15 2.48 -10.67
CA THR A 180 11.94 3.84 -11.17
C THR A 180 11.24 3.90 -12.54
N HIS A 181 11.09 2.78 -13.25
CA HIS A 181 10.50 2.75 -14.59
C HIS A 181 8.97 2.62 -14.56
N TRP A 182 8.31 3.50 -13.83
CA TRP A 182 6.87 3.41 -13.52
C TRP A 182 5.97 3.32 -14.75
N ASN A 183 6.30 4.01 -15.85
CA ASN A 183 5.44 4.09 -17.03
C ASN A 183 5.70 2.98 -18.06
N HIS A 184 6.82 2.29 -17.98
CA HIS A 184 7.30 1.32 -18.96
C HIS A 184 7.56 -0.05 -18.33
N TRP A 185 6.47 -0.76 -18.00
CA TRP A 185 6.54 -2.10 -17.42
C TRP A 185 6.65 -3.16 -18.50
N ASN A 186 7.60 -4.05 -18.36
CA ASN A 186 7.77 -5.26 -19.18
C ASN A 186 7.98 -6.48 -18.26
N ASP A 187 8.06 -7.67 -18.87
CA ASP A 187 8.20 -8.92 -18.11
C ASP A 187 9.53 -8.99 -17.33
N GLU A 188 10.61 -8.40 -17.87
CA GLU A 188 11.92 -8.38 -17.20
C GLU A 188 11.86 -7.55 -15.91
N ASP A 189 11.08 -6.48 -15.90
CA ASP A 189 10.88 -5.64 -14.71
C ASP A 189 10.19 -6.43 -13.58
N PHE A 190 9.15 -7.20 -13.92
CA PHE A 190 8.47 -8.06 -12.95
C PHE A 190 9.38 -9.19 -12.46
N GLN A 191 10.14 -9.83 -13.36
CA GLN A 191 11.11 -10.84 -12.99
C GLN A 191 12.20 -10.27 -12.05
N TRP A 192 12.70 -9.07 -12.35
CA TRP A 192 13.65 -8.38 -11.49
C TRP A 192 13.05 -8.10 -10.10
N MET A 193 11.83 -7.59 -10.01
CA MET A 193 11.16 -7.37 -8.73
C MET A 193 10.95 -8.68 -7.96
N MET A 194 10.55 -9.75 -8.64
CA MET A 194 10.34 -11.07 -8.03
C MET A 194 11.66 -11.74 -7.61
N SER A 195 12.80 -11.32 -8.15
CA SER A 195 14.11 -11.81 -7.71
C SER A 195 14.58 -11.22 -6.37
N LYS A 196 13.90 -10.16 -5.89
CA LYS A 196 14.24 -9.51 -4.63
C LYS A 196 13.71 -10.31 -3.45
N GLN A 197 14.56 -10.56 -2.48
CA GLN A 197 14.15 -11.23 -1.24
C GLN A 197 13.61 -10.22 -0.23
N ILE A 198 12.62 -10.64 0.55
CA ILE A 198 12.21 -9.90 1.73
C ILE A 198 13.28 -10.07 2.82
N ILE A 199 13.60 -8.99 3.50
CA ILE A 199 14.49 -8.98 4.65
C ILE A 199 13.73 -8.34 5.81
N PHE A 200 13.64 -9.06 6.91
CA PHE A 200 13.01 -8.55 8.12
C PHE A 200 14.04 -7.78 8.94
N TYR A 201 13.74 -6.52 9.24
CA TYR A 201 14.55 -5.64 10.06
C TYR A 201 13.82 -5.32 11.36
N ASP A 202 14.52 -5.38 12.48
CA ASP A 202 13.99 -4.89 13.75
C ASP A 202 13.93 -3.36 13.76
N TYR A 203 12.89 -2.83 14.38
CA TYR A 203 12.74 -1.40 14.63
C TYR A 203 11.89 -1.15 15.89
N VAL A 204 11.95 0.08 16.40
CA VAL A 204 11.18 0.47 17.59
C VAL A 204 9.73 0.76 17.19
N LYS A 205 8.80 -0.02 17.73
CA LYS A 205 7.37 0.23 17.56
C LYS A 205 6.90 1.35 18.48
N TYR A 206 6.13 2.28 17.92
CA TYR A 206 5.46 3.31 18.68
C TYR A 206 3.97 2.98 18.75
N ASP A 207 3.40 3.10 19.95
CA ASP A 207 1.94 3.00 20.12
C ASP A 207 1.30 4.27 19.53
N MET A 208 0.64 4.12 18.40
CA MET A 208 0.03 5.21 17.66
C MET A 208 -1.46 4.96 17.47
N ASP A 209 -2.27 5.93 17.90
CA ASP A 209 -3.69 5.92 17.63
C ASP A 209 -3.96 6.47 16.21
N TYR A 210 -3.93 5.60 15.22
CA TYR A 210 -4.16 5.97 13.81
C TYR A 210 -5.54 6.56 13.57
N GLN A 211 -6.55 6.17 14.34
CA GLN A 211 -7.90 6.74 14.21
C GLN A 211 -7.95 8.23 14.58
N LYS A 212 -7.06 8.67 15.48
CA LYS A 212 -6.92 10.09 15.79
C LYS A 212 -5.96 10.82 14.85
N ALA A 213 -5.00 10.11 14.26
CA ALA A 213 -4.03 10.70 13.35
C ALA A 213 -4.62 10.98 11.96
N TYR A 214 -5.59 10.16 11.53
CA TYR A 214 -6.21 10.25 10.20
C TYR A 214 -7.73 10.28 10.33
N THR A 215 -8.36 11.31 9.77
CA THR A 215 -9.81 11.45 9.75
C THR A 215 -10.32 11.37 8.32
N SER A 216 -11.26 10.45 8.08
CA SER A 216 -11.97 10.39 6.80
C SER A 216 -13.27 11.17 6.89
N LEU A 217 -13.52 12.05 5.95
CA LEU A 217 -14.76 12.81 5.85
C LEU A 217 -15.56 12.30 4.66
N TYR A 218 -16.81 11.89 4.93
CA TYR A 218 -17.72 11.40 3.89
C TYR A 218 -18.86 12.40 3.69
N PHE A 219 -19.01 12.87 2.46
CA PHE A 219 -20.11 13.73 2.06
C PHE A 219 -21.10 12.94 1.22
N MET A 220 -22.16 12.44 1.86
CA MET A 220 -23.21 11.66 1.20
C MET A 220 -24.29 12.57 0.64
N ASN A 221 -24.87 12.21 -0.51
CA ASN A 221 -25.99 12.93 -1.15
C ASN A 221 -25.70 14.41 -1.47
N THR A 222 -24.48 14.76 -1.77
CA THR A 222 -24.14 16.11 -2.19
C THR A 222 -24.46 16.33 -3.68
N HIS A 223 -25.25 17.36 -3.98
CA HIS A 223 -25.54 17.78 -5.35
C HIS A 223 -24.59 18.91 -5.75
N LEU A 224 -23.33 18.55 -6.01
CA LEU A 224 -22.31 19.48 -6.49
C LEU A 224 -22.03 19.24 -7.97
N ASN A 225 -22.02 20.30 -8.78
CA ASN A 225 -21.49 20.18 -10.13
C ASN A 225 -19.96 20.10 -10.10
N GLN A 226 -19.36 19.59 -11.18
CA GLN A 226 -17.93 19.34 -11.27
C GLN A 226 -17.07 20.59 -10.99
N GLU A 227 -17.50 21.77 -11.46
CA GLU A 227 -16.74 23.00 -11.23
C GLU A 227 -16.78 23.45 -9.76
N SER A 228 -17.95 23.35 -9.12
CA SER A 228 -18.09 23.67 -7.70
C SER A 228 -17.26 22.71 -6.84
N LEU A 229 -17.25 21.42 -7.19
CA LEU A 229 -16.41 20.42 -6.50
C LEU A 229 -14.92 20.78 -6.63
N LYS A 230 -14.44 21.07 -7.86
CA LYS A 230 -13.05 21.46 -8.09
C LYS A 230 -12.65 22.69 -7.30
N ARG A 231 -13.50 23.73 -7.27
CA ARG A 231 -13.24 24.95 -6.48
C ARG A 231 -13.18 24.66 -4.99
N THR A 232 -14.10 23.83 -4.49
CA THR A 232 -14.12 23.47 -3.06
C THR A 232 -12.86 22.69 -2.68
N VAL A 233 -12.45 21.72 -3.49
CA VAL A 233 -11.21 20.96 -3.27
C VAL A 233 -10.00 21.89 -3.30
N GLN A 234 -9.88 22.77 -4.28
CA GLN A 234 -8.79 23.76 -4.35
C GLN A 234 -8.78 24.69 -3.12
N TYR A 235 -9.95 25.08 -2.63
CA TYR A 235 -10.05 25.88 -1.41
C TYR A 235 -9.52 25.13 -0.20
N LEU A 236 -9.89 23.84 -0.04
CA LEU A 236 -9.42 22.98 1.05
C LEU A 236 -7.89 22.81 1.04
N PHE A 237 -7.30 22.62 -0.14
CA PHE A 237 -5.83 22.53 -0.28
C PHE A 237 -5.10 23.80 0.13
N ASN A 238 -5.73 24.95 0.03
CA ASN A 238 -5.12 26.26 0.35
C ASN A 238 -5.46 26.74 1.77
N ASP A 239 -6.36 26.06 2.49
CA ASP A 239 -6.78 26.46 3.84
C ASP A 239 -5.96 25.72 4.90
N THR A 240 -5.02 26.43 5.52
CA THR A 240 -4.13 25.88 6.55
C THR A 240 -4.86 25.26 7.77
N ARG A 241 -6.15 25.55 7.94
CA ARG A 241 -6.99 24.96 9.00
C ARG A 241 -7.39 23.52 8.67
N CYS A 242 -7.32 23.12 7.41
CA CYS A 242 -7.68 21.77 6.96
C CYS A 242 -6.54 20.75 7.14
N GLY A 243 -5.33 21.21 7.51
CA GLY A 243 -4.17 20.35 7.55
C GLY A 243 -3.73 19.89 6.14
N ASP A 244 -2.98 18.81 6.10
CA ASP A 244 -2.57 18.20 4.82
C ASP A 244 -3.74 17.40 4.25
N VAL A 245 -4.22 17.81 3.07
CA VAL A 245 -5.30 17.14 2.34
C VAL A 245 -4.66 16.29 1.23
N PHE A 246 -4.94 14.99 1.23
CA PHE A 246 -4.39 14.01 0.28
C PHE A 246 -5.46 13.52 -0.69
#